data_c11555947146380f455bbbf03df863c6
#
_entry.id   c11555947146380f455bbbf03df863c6
#
_cell.length_a   1.000
_cell.length_b   1.000
_cell.length_c   1.000
_cell.angle_alpha   90.00
_cell.angle_beta   90.00
_cell.angle_gamma   90.00
#
_symmetry.space_group_name_H-M   'P 1'
#
loop_
_entity.id
_entity.type
_entity.pdbx_description
1 polymer ?
#
loop_
_entity_poly.entity_id
_entity_poly.type
_entity_poly.pdbx_seq_one_letter_code
_entity_poly.pdbx_strand_id
1 'polypeptide(L)'
;MKTLRPDIVIHCAAWTAVDAAEEPENYEKVWEVNGKGTANLASACQKIHAKMVYISTDYVFGGQGSRPWEPDCEEFSPLNRYGETKLQGEQTVKAELKEYFIVRIAWVFGKNGNNFVKTMLEQGKRRKELRVVCDQIGTPTYTADLAKFLANLSMTKRYGIYHVTNEGEYVSWYDFAKEIFAQAVKLGEKEYADVKVIPVTTAEYGISKAARPLNSRLDRKRICEEGFQPLPVWKNALERYLQEVLAERKG
;
A
#
# COMPACT_ATOMS: atom_id res chain seq x y z
N MET A 1 -4.46 15.20 21.24
CA MET A 1 -5.71 14.40 21.45
C MET A 1 -6.59 15.02 22.54
N LYS A 2 -6.15 15.16 23.79
CA LYS A 2 -7.00 15.67 24.89
C LYS A 2 -7.61 17.08 24.65
N THR A 3 -6.89 17.96 23.98
CA THR A 3 -7.33 19.35 23.68
C THR A 3 -8.28 19.40 22.49
N LEU A 4 -7.99 18.65 21.42
CA LEU A 4 -8.77 18.69 20.17
C LEU A 4 -10.01 17.80 20.23
N ARG A 5 -9.99 16.72 21.00
CA ARG A 5 -11.05 15.71 21.10
C ARG A 5 -11.69 15.34 19.75
N PRO A 6 -10.90 14.86 18.78
CA PRO A 6 -11.45 14.49 17.49
C PRO A 6 -12.39 13.28 17.62
N ASP A 7 -13.44 13.24 16.81
CA ASP A 7 -14.35 12.10 16.72
C ASP A 7 -13.74 10.93 15.96
N ILE A 8 -12.82 11.22 15.04
CA ILE A 8 -12.19 10.26 14.12
C ILE A 8 -10.70 10.54 14.02
N VAL A 9 -9.89 9.48 14.08
CA VAL A 9 -8.44 9.52 13.85
C VAL A 9 -8.11 8.63 12.67
N ILE A 10 -7.56 9.19 11.60
CA ILE A 10 -7.02 8.43 10.46
C ILE A 10 -5.51 8.33 10.64
N HIS A 11 -5.03 7.14 11.01
CA HIS A 11 -3.63 6.89 11.32
C HIS A 11 -2.87 6.40 10.09
N CYS A 12 -2.23 7.34 9.38
CA CYS A 12 -1.42 7.08 8.19
C CYS A 12 0.09 7.04 8.45
N ALA A 13 0.54 7.43 9.65
CA ALA A 13 1.96 7.43 9.98
C ALA A 13 2.49 6.00 10.10
N ALA A 14 3.58 5.73 9.40
CA ALA A 14 4.27 4.45 9.46
C ALA A 14 5.73 4.59 9.00
N TRP A 15 6.61 3.76 9.51
CA TRP A 15 7.89 3.47 8.88
C TRP A 15 7.63 2.53 7.69
N THR A 16 7.86 3.00 6.48
CA THR A 16 7.53 2.27 5.23
C THR A 16 8.75 1.88 4.40
N ALA A 17 9.96 2.24 4.85
CA ALA A 17 11.20 1.84 4.21
C ALA A 17 11.53 0.37 4.56
N VAL A 18 10.91 -0.57 3.81
CA VAL A 18 10.89 -2.00 4.14
C VAL A 18 12.30 -2.59 4.24
N ASP A 19 13.20 -2.31 3.26
CA ASP A 19 14.58 -2.82 3.31
C ASP A 19 15.39 -2.20 4.46
N ALA A 20 15.19 -0.92 4.75
CA ALA A 20 15.83 -0.27 5.88
C ALA A 20 15.30 -0.75 7.25
N ALA A 21 14.10 -1.31 7.28
CA ALA A 21 13.54 -1.92 8.50
C ALA A 21 14.28 -3.21 8.91
N GLU A 22 15.01 -3.84 7.97
CA GLU A 22 15.83 -5.03 8.26
C GLU A 22 17.23 -4.68 8.78
N GLU A 23 17.61 -3.41 8.84
CA GLU A 23 18.87 -2.98 9.44
C GLU A 23 18.74 -2.98 10.97
N PRO A 24 19.64 -3.66 11.71
CA PRO A 24 19.55 -3.76 13.17
C PRO A 24 19.45 -2.43 13.91
N GLU A 25 20.11 -1.39 13.41
CA GLU A 25 20.08 -0.04 13.98
C GLU A 25 18.70 0.65 13.83
N ASN A 26 17.83 0.13 12.97
CA ASN A 26 16.50 0.68 12.77
C ASN A 26 15.39 -0.08 13.51
N TYR A 27 15.66 -1.28 14.05
CA TYR A 27 14.65 -2.14 14.68
C TYR A 27 13.83 -1.41 15.76
N GLU A 28 14.49 -0.71 16.65
CA GLU A 28 13.81 0.05 17.70
C GLU A 28 12.92 1.15 17.14
N LYS A 29 13.41 1.92 16.16
CA LYS A 29 12.64 3.00 15.51
C LYS A 29 11.42 2.48 14.74
N VAL A 30 11.58 1.37 14.02
CA VAL A 30 10.48 0.71 13.29
C VAL A 30 9.40 0.29 14.27
N TRP A 31 9.81 -0.34 15.38
CA TRP A 31 8.92 -0.72 16.46
C TRP A 31 8.25 0.49 17.12
N GLU A 32 9.01 1.53 17.45
CA GLU A 32 8.47 2.74 18.07
C GLU A 32 7.41 3.42 17.18
N VAL A 33 7.65 3.50 15.87
CA VAL A 33 6.71 4.14 14.94
C VAL A 33 5.49 3.25 14.70
N ASN A 34 5.69 2.01 14.22
CA ASN A 34 4.59 1.16 13.76
C ASN A 34 3.83 0.46 14.90
N GLY A 35 4.55 0.00 15.93
CA GLY A 35 3.98 -0.70 17.09
C GLY A 35 3.56 0.28 18.18
N LYS A 36 4.52 0.86 18.89
CA LYS A 36 4.28 1.73 20.07
C LYS A 36 3.51 3.01 19.73
N GLY A 37 3.82 3.64 18.58
CA GLY A 37 3.09 4.81 18.09
C GLY A 37 1.62 4.51 17.85
N THR A 38 1.33 3.37 17.21
CA THR A 38 -0.05 2.89 17.01
C THR A 38 -0.74 2.60 18.35
N ALA A 39 -0.06 1.95 19.30
CA ALA A 39 -0.60 1.67 20.62
C ALA A 39 -0.95 2.95 21.39
N ASN A 40 -0.07 3.94 21.36
CA ASN A 40 -0.30 5.24 21.99
C ASN A 40 -1.53 5.96 21.40
N LEU A 41 -1.72 5.89 20.08
CA LEU A 41 -2.88 6.48 19.42
C LEU A 41 -4.16 5.71 19.72
N ALA A 42 -4.14 4.38 19.70
CA ALA A 42 -5.28 3.53 20.02
C ALA A 42 -5.76 3.80 21.46
N SER A 43 -4.84 3.79 22.45
CA SER A 43 -5.16 4.15 23.84
C SER A 43 -5.69 5.57 23.99
N ALA A 44 -5.18 6.52 23.22
CA ALA A 44 -5.69 7.88 23.23
C ALA A 44 -7.11 7.97 22.63
N CYS A 45 -7.39 7.25 21.54
CA CYS A 45 -8.72 7.15 20.93
C CYS A 45 -9.73 6.52 21.93
N GLN A 46 -9.33 5.43 22.59
CA GLN A 46 -10.17 4.79 23.62
C GLN A 46 -10.61 5.78 24.71
N LYS A 47 -9.65 6.57 25.24
CA LYS A 47 -9.91 7.55 26.32
C LYS A 47 -10.86 8.69 25.95
N ILE A 48 -10.95 9.04 24.68
CA ILE A 48 -11.81 10.13 24.19
C ILE A 48 -13.00 9.63 23.38
N HIS A 49 -13.18 8.31 23.26
CA HIS A 49 -14.22 7.64 22.46
C HIS A 49 -14.17 8.02 20.96
N ALA A 50 -12.96 8.18 20.41
CA ALA A 50 -12.77 8.44 18.99
C ALA A 50 -12.69 7.13 18.20
N LYS A 51 -13.28 7.10 17.00
CA LYS A 51 -13.07 6.03 16.02
C LYS A 51 -11.64 6.09 15.48
N MET A 52 -11.08 4.94 15.12
CA MET A 52 -9.75 4.89 14.51
C MET A 52 -9.79 4.18 13.15
N VAL A 53 -9.24 4.82 12.14
CA VAL A 53 -8.89 4.19 10.86
C VAL A 53 -7.39 3.93 10.86
N TYR A 54 -7.00 2.67 10.86
CA TYR A 54 -5.60 2.24 10.83
C TYR A 54 -5.22 1.73 9.45
N ILE A 55 -4.25 2.36 8.81
CA ILE A 55 -3.72 1.90 7.53
C ILE A 55 -2.73 0.78 7.77
N SER A 56 -3.06 -0.42 7.30
CA SER A 56 -2.23 -1.60 7.35
C SER A 56 -1.75 -2.02 5.95
N THR A 57 -1.26 -3.23 5.80
CA THR A 57 -0.56 -3.70 4.60
C THR A 57 -0.88 -5.17 4.30
N ASP A 58 -0.70 -5.57 3.04
CA ASP A 58 -0.64 -6.96 2.58
C ASP A 58 0.51 -7.76 3.21
N TYR A 59 1.57 -7.09 3.70
CA TYR A 59 2.75 -7.71 4.31
C TYR A 59 2.49 -8.39 5.67
N VAL A 60 1.27 -8.33 6.18
CA VAL A 60 0.83 -9.15 7.32
C VAL A 60 0.71 -10.63 6.96
N PHE A 61 0.62 -10.95 5.66
CA PHE A 61 0.54 -12.30 5.12
C PHE A 61 1.88 -12.79 4.59
N GLY A 62 2.10 -14.11 4.60
CA GLY A 62 3.34 -14.73 4.14
C GLY A 62 3.51 -14.83 2.62
N GLY A 63 2.47 -14.50 1.86
CA GLY A 63 2.56 -14.45 0.40
C GLY A 63 2.55 -15.79 -0.31
N GLN A 64 2.20 -16.89 0.36
CA GLN A 64 2.08 -18.21 -0.23
C GLN A 64 0.79 -18.36 -1.07
N GLY A 65 0.80 -19.32 -1.98
CA GLY A 65 -0.35 -19.64 -2.83
C GLY A 65 -0.64 -18.58 -3.90
N SER A 66 -1.86 -18.66 -4.47
CA SER A 66 -2.30 -17.75 -5.53
C SER A 66 -3.70 -17.18 -5.31
N ARG A 67 -4.41 -17.64 -4.26
CA ARG A 67 -5.71 -17.09 -3.91
C ARG A 67 -5.56 -15.71 -3.29
N PRO A 68 -6.47 -14.76 -3.59
CA PRO A 68 -6.51 -13.51 -2.87
C PRO A 68 -6.79 -13.74 -1.38
N TRP A 69 -6.07 -13.00 -0.54
CA TRP A 69 -6.29 -12.98 0.91
C TRP A 69 -7.63 -12.33 1.21
N GLU A 70 -8.44 -12.97 2.02
CA GLU A 70 -9.71 -12.43 2.49
C GLU A 70 -9.50 -11.50 3.71
N PRO A 71 -10.34 -10.48 3.93
CA PRO A 71 -10.19 -9.58 5.09
C PRO A 71 -10.19 -10.29 6.43
N ASP A 72 -10.97 -11.36 6.56
CA ASP A 72 -11.11 -12.13 7.79
C ASP A 72 -10.09 -13.29 7.92
N CYS A 73 -9.17 -13.41 6.97
CA CYS A 73 -8.08 -14.39 7.05
C CYS A 73 -7.14 -14.07 8.22
N GLU A 74 -6.89 -15.07 9.06
CA GLU A 74 -5.99 -14.98 10.23
C GLU A 74 -4.68 -15.76 10.04
N GLU A 75 -4.38 -16.24 8.83
CA GLU A 75 -3.13 -16.92 8.49
C GLU A 75 -1.98 -15.92 8.35
N PHE A 76 -1.71 -15.19 9.43
CA PHE A 76 -0.65 -14.20 9.47
C PHE A 76 0.72 -14.85 9.53
N SER A 77 1.60 -14.44 8.63
CA SER A 77 2.99 -14.91 8.58
C SER A 77 3.89 -13.86 7.93
N PRO A 78 4.06 -12.67 8.54
CA PRO A 78 4.86 -11.60 7.96
C PRO A 78 6.29 -12.06 7.74
N LEU A 79 6.86 -11.71 6.58
CA LEU A 79 8.19 -12.15 6.15
C LEU A 79 9.31 -11.18 6.54
N ASN A 80 8.97 -10.03 7.10
CA ASN A 80 9.90 -8.94 7.39
C ASN A 80 9.43 -8.07 8.56
N ARG A 81 10.35 -7.29 9.12
CA ARG A 81 10.09 -6.41 10.27
C ARG A 81 8.98 -5.39 10.06
N TYR A 82 8.88 -4.86 8.84
CA TYR A 82 7.78 -3.96 8.51
C TYR A 82 6.42 -4.65 8.69
N GLY A 83 6.25 -5.83 8.09
CA GLY A 83 5.03 -6.62 8.22
C GLY A 83 4.72 -7.02 9.66
N GLU A 84 5.73 -7.49 10.42
CA GLU A 84 5.60 -7.84 11.84
C GLU A 84 5.06 -6.66 12.67
N THR A 85 5.68 -5.49 12.53
CA THR A 85 5.29 -4.30 13.30
C THR A 85 3.93 -3.74 12.89
N LYS A 86 3.56 -3.85 11.60
CA LYS A 86 2.23 -3.49 11.13
C LYS A 86 1.15 -4.44 11.64
N LEU A 87 1.40 -5.75 11.66
CA LEU A 87 0.49 -6.75 12.23
C LEU A 87 0.27 -6.49 13.73
N GLN A 88 1.32 -6.19 14.46
CA GLN A 88 1.21 -5.85 15.87
C GLN A 88 0.34 -4.59 16.09
N GLY A 89 0.46 -3.59 15.21
CA GLY A 89 -0.44 -2.44 15.20
C GLY A 89 -1.91 -2.85 15.02
N GLU A 90 -2.22 -3.78 14.09
CA GLU A 90 -3.58 -4.32 13.92
C GLU A 90 -4.09 -4.99 15.20
N GLN A 91 -3.26 -5.85 15.81
CA GLN A 91 -3.61 -6.57 17.03
C GLN A 91 -3.91 -5.59 18.17
N THR A 92 -3.10 -4.54 18.32
CA THR A 92 -3.32 -3.49 19.31
C THR A 92 -4.63 -2.73 19.07
N VAL A 93 -4.90 -2.33 17.83
CA VAL A 93 -6.15 -1.63 17.48
C VAL A 93 -7.37 -2.49 17.80
N LYS A 94 -7.32 -3.79 17.45
CA LYS A 94 -8.40 -4.77 17.77
C LYS A 94 -8.61 -4.94 19.28
N ALA A 95 -7.53 -4.96 20.06
CA ALA A 95 -7.60 -5.15 21.52
C ALA A 95 -8.12 -3.91 22.27
N GLU A 96 -7.72 -2.72 21.84
CA GLU A 96 -8.01 -1.46 22.53
C GLU A 96 -9.34 -0.82 22.13
N LEU A 97 -9.82 -1.05 20.89
CA LEU A 97 -10.96 -0.31 20.32
C LEU A 97 -12.07 -1.24 19.86
N LYS A 98 -13.31 -0.80 20.05
CA LYS A 98 -14.50 -1.43 19.44
C LYS A 98 -14.89 -0.75 18.13
N GLU A 99 -14.64 0.54 18.00
CA GLU A 99 -14.98 1.37 16.85
C GLU A 99 -13.73 1.65 16.00
N TYR A 100 -13.33 0.66 15.20
CA TYR A 100 -12.15 0.75 14.37
C TYR A 100 -12.39 0.28 12.95
N PHE A 101 -11.55 0.79 12.04
CA PHE A 101 -11.37 0.29 10.69
C PHE A 101 -9.89 -0.04 10.49
N ILE A 102 -9.57 -1.27 10.17
CA ILE A 102 -8.24 -1.68 9.72
C ILE A 102 -8.31 -1.79 8.21
N VAL A 103 -7.51 -0.98 7.52
CA VAL A 103 -7.51 -0.92 6.04
C VAL A 103 -6.17 -1.43 5.54
N ARG A 104 -6.14 -2.67 5.03
CA ARG A 104 -4.97 -3.25 4.39
C ARG A 104 -4.91 -2.81 2.93
N ILE A 105 -3.77 -2.28 2.55
CA ILE A 105 -3.47 -1.77 1.21
C ILE A 105 -2.22 -2.42 0.65
N ALA A 106 -2.02 -2.36 -0.65
CA ALA A 106 -0.83 -2.85 -1.33
C ALA A 106 -0.35 -1.86 -2.40
N TRP A 107 0.94 -1.84 -2.70
CA TRP A 107 1.54 -1.17 -3.87
C TRP A 107 1.12 0.30 -4.04
N VAL A 108 1.27 1.07 -2.99
CA VAL A 108 0.79 2.45 -2.91
C VAL A 108 1.61 3.37 -3.81
N PHE A 109 0.91 4.20 -4.58
CA PHE A 109 1.50 5.29 -5.34
C PHE A 109 0.68 6.57 -5.22
N GLY A 110 1.36 7.70 -5.34
CA GLY A 110 0.72 9.01 -5.22
C GLY A 110 1.69 10.16 -5.39
N LYS A 111 1.17 11.38 -5.35
CA LYS A 111 1.91 12.62 -5.61
C LYS A 111 3.11 12.81 -4.69
N ASN A 112 2.90 12.61 -3.40
CA ASN A 112 3.91 12.86 -2.39
C ASN A 112 4.75 11.62 -2.09
N GLY A 113 6.01 11.83 -1.69
CA GLY A 113 6.94 10.76 -1.35
C GLY A 113 7.44 9.97 -2.57
N ASN A 114 8.28 8.98 -2.30
CA ASN A 114 8.79 8.05 -3.32
C ASN A 114 7.79 6.91 -3.53
N ASN A 115 7.69 6.43 -4.77
CA ASN A 115 6.89 5.26 -5.11
C ASN A 115 7.42 4.59 -6.38
N PHE A 116 6.93 3.40 -6.67
CA PHE A 116 7.39 2.60 -7.79
C PHE A 116 7.22 3.30 -9.15
N VAL A 117 6.11 4.02 -9.37
CA VAL A 117 5.87 4.73 -10.63
C VAL A 117 6.94 5.80 -10.86
N LYS A 118 7.23 6.64 -9.86
CA LYS A 118 8.31 7.64 -9.94
C LYS A 118 9.66 6.99 -10.19
N THR A 119 9.94 5.91 -9.49
CA THR A 119 11.21 5.15 -9.66
C THR A 119 11.33 4.63 -11.08
N MET A 120 10.28 4.04 -11.66
CA MET A 120 10.31 3.56 -13.04
C MET A 120 10.55 4.69 -14.03
N LEU A 121 9.84 5.81 -13.91
CA LEU A 121 10.04 6.98 -14.77
C LEU A 121 11.46 7.53 -14.68
N GLU A 122 12.05 7.63 -13.50
CA GLU A 122 13.43 8.09 -13.31
C GLU A 122 14.47 7.10 -13.89
N GLN A 123 14.27 5.80 -13.66
CA GLN A 123 15.17 4.79 -14.19
C GLN A 123 15.05 4.68 -15.72
N GLY A 124 13.84 4.79 -16.29
CA GLY A 124 13.61 4.74 -17.74
C GLY A 124 14.24 5.91 -18.51
N LYS A 125 14.45 7.07 -17.86
CA LYS A 125 15.25 8.18 -18.42
C LYS A 125 16.73 7.83 -18.54
N ARG A 126 17.24 7.08 -17.57
CA ARG A 126 18.69 6.79 -17.45
C ARG A 126 19.12 5.52 -18.16
N ARG A 127 18.20 4.57 -18.33
CA ARG A 127 18.50 3.22 -18.84
C ARG A 127 17.43 2.78 -19.83
N LYS A 128 17.85 2.12 -20.90
CA LYS A 128 16.94 1.54 -21.91
C LYS A 128 16.50 0.11 -21.58
N GLU A 129 17.11 -0.52 -20.59
CA GLU A 129 16.72 -1.84 -20.11
C GLU A 129 16.58 -1.82 -18.58
N LEU A 130 15.43 -2.29 -18.08
CA LEU A 130 15.11 -2.35 -16.67
C LEU A 130 14.66 -3.76 -16.29
N ARG A 131 15.35 -4.38 -15.35
CA ARG A 131 14.96 -5.68 -14.80
C ARG A 131 13.92 -5.46 -13.71
N VAL A 132 12.74 -6.06 -13.86
CA VAL A 132 11.62 -5.90 -12.93
C VAL A 132 11.03 -7.25 -12.57
N VAL A 133 10.72 -7.42 -11.28
CA VAL A 133 10.20 -8.67 -10.71
C VAL A 133 8.84 -9.03 -11.32
N CYS A 134 8.68 -10.28 -11.78
CA CYS A 134 7.48 -10.78 -12.44
C CYS A 134 6.71 -11.85 -11.66
N ASP A 135 7.22 -12.32 -10.54
CA ASP A 135 6.63 -13.37 -9.70
C ASP A 135 6.01 -12.84 -8.38
N GLN A 136 6.07 -11.56 -8.10
CA GLN A 136 5.30 -10.90 -7.05
C GLN A 136 4.03 -10.31 -7.67
N ILE A 137 2.86 -10.75 -7.19
CA ILE A 137 1.58 -10.41 -7.80
C ILE A 137 0.67 -9.69 -6.78
N GLY A 138 0.14 -8.54 -7.18
CA GLY A 138 -0.73 -7.70 -6.34
C GLY A 138 -1.58 -6.76 -7.17
N THR A 139 -2.03 -5.67 -6.54
CA THR A 139 -2.79 -4.60 -7.22
C THR A 139 -2.30 -3.24 -6.73
N PRO A 140 -2.01 -2.29 -7.63
CA PRO A 140 -1.62 -0.92 -7.25
C PRO A 140 -2.76 -0.17 -6.55
N THR A 141 -2.39 0.74 -5.63
CA THR A 141 -3.33 1.58 -4.89
C THR A 141 -2.96 3.06 -5.04
N TYR A 142 -3.82 3.84 -5.68
CA TYR A 142 -3.64 5.28 -5.82
C TYR A 142 -4.14 6.02 -4.59
N THR A 143 -3.27 6.81 -3.98
CA THR A 143 -3.57 7.52 -2.71
C THR A 143 -4.74 8.48 -2.81
N ALA A 144 -4.99 9.14 -3.96
CA ALA A 144 -6.11 10.06 -4.12
C ALA A 144 -7.48 9.33 -4.11
N ASP A 145 -7.53 8.11 -4.68
CA ASP A 145 -8.74 7.28 -4.61
C ASP A 145 -8.93 6.71 -3.20
N LEU A 146 -7.85 6.20 -2.61
CA LEU A 146 -7.85 5.70 -1.23
C LEU A 146 -8.33 6.76 -0.24
N ALA A 147 -7.84 8.00 -0.34
CA ALA A 147 -8.21 9.07 0.59
C ALA A 147 -9.72 9.36 0.57
N LYS A 148 -10.34 9.37 -0.61
CA LYS A 148 -11.80 9.54 -0.76
C LYS A 148 -12.56 8.39 -0.10
N PHE A 149 -12.09 7.15 -0.32
CA PHE A 149 -12.68 5.97 0.30
C PHE A 149 -12.57 6.02 1.83
N LEU A 150 -11.38 6.33 2.37
CA LEU A 150 -11.17 6.44 3.82
C LEU A 150 -12.05 7.50 4.48
N ALA A 151 -12.22 8.66 3.83
CA ALA A 151 -13.11 9.70 4.32
C ALA A 151 -14.56 9.17 4.41
N ASN A 152 -15.07 8.54 3.36
CA ASN A 152 -16.41 7.96 3.36
C ASN A 152 -16.57 6.84 4.39
N LEU A 153 -15.61 5.90 4.46
CA LEU A 153 -15.60 4.79 5.41
C LEU A 153 -15.67 5.29 6.86
N SER A 154 -14.85 6.29 7.19
CA SER A 154 -14.71 6.83 8.54
C SER A 154 -16.00 7.46 9.08
N MET A 155 -16.88 7.94 8.19
CA MET A 155 -18.18 8.53 8.56
C MET A 155 -19.25 7.48 8.88
N THR A 156 -18.97 6.19 8.69
CA THR A 156 -19.92 5.11 8.94
C THR A 156 -19.74 4.44 10.31
N LYS A 157 -20.55 3.42 10.58
CA LYS A 157 -20.40 2.48 11.69
C LYS A 157 -20.12 1.05 11.22
N ARG A 158 -19.67 0.88 9.97
CA ARG A 158 -19.35 -0.42 9.36
C ARG A 158 -17.95 -0.84 9.74
N TYR A 159 -17.72 -1.00 11.04
CA TYR A 159 -16.41 -1.31 11.62
C TYR A 159 -15.86 -2.64 11.14
N GLY A 160 -14.54 -2.80 11.25
CA GLY A 160 -13.85 -4.06 10.94
C GLY A 160 -12.66 -3.89 10.00
N ILE A 161 -12.30 -4.99 9.34
CA ILE A 161 -11.13 -5.08 8.47
C ILE A 161 -11.56 -5.00 7.01
N TYR A 162 -10.86 -4.18 6.23
CA TYR A 162 -11.07 -3.97 4.80
C TYR A 162 -9.78 -4.15 4.03
N HIS A 163 -9.87 -4.78 2.88
CA HIS A 163 -8.82 -4.77 1.87
C HIS A 163 -9.18 -3.73 0.81
N VAL A 164 -8.31 -2.73 0.63
CA VAL A 164 -8.61 -1.58 -0.24
C VAL A 164 -7.46 -1.33 -1.20
N THR A 165 -7.65 -1.71 -2.46
CA THR A 165 -6.77 -1.39 -3.58
C THR A 165 -7.64 -0.88 -4.73
N ASN A 166 -7.05 -0.31 -5.77
CA ASN A 166 -7.79 -0.03 -6.98
C ASN A 166 -8.32 -1.33 -7.61
N GLU A 167 -9.42 -1.25 -8.35
CA GLU A 167 -10.00 -2.39 -9.07
C GLU A 167 -9.17 -2.80 -10.30
N GLY A 168 -9.55 -3.91 -10.92
CA GLY A 168 -8.92 -4.51 -12.09
C GLY A 168 -8.22 -5.82 -11.76
N GLU A 169 -7.48 -6.31 -12.73
CA GLU A 169 -6.71 -7.55 -12.62
C GLU A 169 -5.56 -7.44 -11.60
N TYR A 170 -5.19 -8.57 -11.01
CA TYR A 170 -3.93 -8.71 -10.28
C TYR A 170 -2.78 -8.80 -11.29
N VAL A 171 -1.71 -8.04 -11.05
CA VAL A 171 -0.57 -7.92 -11.97
C VAL A 171 0.75 -8.11 -11.24
N SER A 172 1.82 -8.38 -11.99
CA SER A 172 3.17 -8.35 -11.47
C SER A 172 3.74 -6.92 -11.47
N TRP A 173 4.82 -6.69 -10.72
CA TRP A 173 5.58 -5.44 -10.84
C TRP A 173 6.09 -5.21 -12.27
N TYR A 174 6.44 -6.30 -12.99
CA TYR A 174 6.81 -6.26 -14.39
C TYR A 174 5.67 -5.72 -15.27
N ASP A 175 4.45 -6.25 -15.12
CA ASP A 175 3.29 -5.79 -15.89
C ASP A 175 2.93 -4.34 -15.55
N PHE A 176 3.04 -3.98 -14.26
CA PHE A 176 2.80 -2.61 -13.83
C PHE A 176 3.84 -1.65 -14.44
N ALA A 177 5.13 -2.02 -14.48
CA ALA A 177 6.17 -1.22 -15.11
C ALA A 177 5.93 -1.02 -16.62
N LYS A 178 5.51 -2.06 -17.33
CA LYS A 178 5.15 -1.96 -18.76
C LYS A 178 4.01 -0.97 -18.98
N GLU A 179 2.97 -1.06 -18.18
CA GLU A 179 1.83 -0.15 -18.27
C GLU A 179 2.22 1.29 -17.97
N ILE A 180 3.11 1.53 -16.99
CA ILE A 180 3.65 2.87 -16.68
C ILE A 180 4.27 3.49 -17.92
N PHE A 181 5.17 2.78 -18.61
CA PHE A 181 5.83 3.30 -19.80
C PHE A 181 4.88 3.45 -20.98
N ALA A 182 3.98 2.49 -21.19
CA ALA A 182 2.98 2.56 -22.26
C ALA A 182 2.08 3.80 -22.12
N GLN A 183 1.59 4.07 -20.92
CA GLN A 183 0.78 5.25 -20.66
C GLN A 183 1.59 6.55 -20.73
N ALA A 184 2.83 6.58 -20.24
CA ALA A 184 3.69 7.74 -20.36
C ALA A 184 3.92 8.12 -21.84
N VAL A 185 4.20 7.13 -22.70
CA VAL A 185 4.33 7.35 -24.16
C VAL A 185 3.03 7.87 -24.77
N LYS A 186 1.88 7.30 -24.41
CA LYS A 186 0.57 7.75 -24.85
C LYS A 186 0.29 9.21 -24.46
N LEU A 187 0.80 9.65 -23.30
CA LEU A 187 0.72 11.03 -22.83
C LEU A 187 1.77 11.97 -23.42
N GLY A 188 2.55 11.50 -24.41
CA GLY A 188 3.49 12.30 -25.18
C GLY A 188 4.95 12.24 -24.72
N GLU A 189 5.27 11.46 -23.69
CA GLU A 189 6.64 11.31 -23.18
C GLU A 189 7.43 10.28 -24.02
N LYS A 190 7.81 10.67 -25.24
CA LYS A 190 8.46 9.79 -26.23
C LYS A 190 9.79 9.19 -25.77
N GLU A 191 10.44 9.78 -24.78
CA GLU A 191 11.72 9.29 -24.22
C GLU A 191 11.62 7.87 -23.65
N TYR A 192 10.40 7.41 -23.31
CA TYR A 192 10.15 6.07 -22.77
C TYR A 192 9.81 5.03 -23.84
N ALA A 193 9.68 5.41 -25.13
CA ALA A 193 9.25 4.49 -26.20
C ALA A 193 10.19 3.29 -26.40
N ASP A 194 11.49 3.47 -26.16
CA ASP A 194 12.51 2.43 -26.35
C ASP A 194 12.90 1.74 -25.03
N VAL A 195 12.21 2.01 -23.93
CA VAL A 195 12.51 1.36 -22.66
C VAL A 195 11.98 -0.07 -22.67
N LYS A 196 12.91 -1.02 -22.54
CA LYS A 196 12.62 -2.45 -22.43
C LYS A 196 12.54 -2.87 -20.98
N VAL A 197 11.41 -3.42 -20.57
CA VAL A 197 11.26 -4.03 -19.25
C VAL A 197 11.55 -5.52 -19.38
N ILE A 198 12.52 -6.01 -18.63
CA ILE A 198 12.97 -7.41 -18.65
C ILE A 198 12.39 -8.10 -17.41
N PRO A 199 11.57 -9.15 -17.57
CA PRO A 199 11.04 -9.90 -16.45
C PRO A 199 12.15 -10.70 -15.77
N VAL A 200 12.16 -10.66 -14.43
CA VAL A 200 13.06 -11.47 -13.61
C VAL A 200 12.26 -12.02 -12.42
N THR A 201 12.66 -13.16 -11.90
CA THR A 201 12.10 -13.67 -10.64
C THR A 201 12.67 -12.89 -9.44
N THR A 202 12.01 -12.99 -8.29
CA THR A 202 12.51 -12.43 -7.03
C THR A 202 13.92 -12.96 -6.70
N ALA A 203 14.16 -14.25 -6.96
CA ALA A 203 15.47 -14.88 -6.76
C ALA A 203 16.56 -14.32 -7.68
N GLU A 204 16.25 -14.09 -8.97
CA GLU A 204 17.16 -13.50 -9.94
C GLU A 204 17.41 -12.01 -9.70
N TYR A 205 16.44 -11.31 -9.10
CA TYR A 205 16.59 -9.90 -8.76
C TYR A 205 17.61 -9.68 -7.64
N GLY A 206 17.55 -10.45 -6.57
CA GLY A 206 18.58 -10.64 -5.55
C GLY A 206 19.04 -9.41 -4.75
N ILE A 207 18.45 -8.23 -4.96
CA ILE A 207 18.93 -6.96 -4.38
C ILE A 207 18.19 -6.59 -3.09
N SER A 208 16.99 -7.11 -2.89
CA SER A 208 16.16 -6.76 -1.73
C SER A 208 16.69 -7.41 -0.45
N LYS A 209 16.87 -6.61 0.61
CA LYS A 209 17.25 -7.11 1.95
C LYS A 209 16.05 -7.76 2.63
N ALA A 210 14.88 -7.14 2.53
CA ALA A 210 13.65 -7.67 3.07
C ALA A 210 13.03 -8.72 2.14
N ALA A 211 12.61 -9.85 2.69
CA ALA A 211 11.78 -10.81 1.98
C ALA A 211 10.41 -10.18 1.68
N ARG A 212 9.94 -10.33 0.44
CA ARG A 212 8.65 -9.80 -0.01
C ARG A 212 7.68 -10.93 -0.38
N PRO A 213 6.38 -10.80 -0.06
CA PRO A 213 5.40 -11.79 -0.41
C PRO A 213 5.27 -11.93 -1.93
N LEU A 214 5.24 -13.17 -2.44
CA LEU A 214 4.96 -13.45 -3.85
C LEU A 214 3.47 -13.22 -4.17
N ASN A 215 2.61 -13.44 -3.19
CA ASN A 215 1.16 -13.24 -3.30
C ASN A 215 0.72 -12.07 -2.41
N SER A 216 0.56 -10.91 -3.01
CA SER A 216 0.01 -9.67 -2.41
C SER A 216 -1.41 -9.38 -2.91
N ARG A 217 -2.14 -10.41 -3.40
CA ARG A 217 -3.52 -10.25 -3.84
C ARG A 217 -4.43 -10.09 -2.63
N LEU A 218 -5.15 -8.99 -2.57
CA LEU A 218 -6.14 -8.70 -1.54
C LEU A 218 -7.55 -8.83 -2.12
N ASP A 219 -8.41 -9.65 -1.49
CA ASP A 219 -9.82 -9.73 -1.87
C ASP A 219 -10.54 -8.45 -1.43
N ARG A 220 -11.27 -7.82 -2.37
CA ARG A 220 -11.93 -6.52 -2.19
C ARG A 220 -13.44 -6.62 -2.06
N LYS A 221 -14.02 -7.82 -2.09
CA LYS A 221 -15.49 -8.04 -2.14
C LYS A 221 -16.22 -7.34 -1.01
N ARG A 222 -15.64 -7.31 0.19
CA ARG A 222 -16.23 -6.66 1.36
C ARG A 222 -16.59 -5.19 1.12
N ILE A 223 -15.84 -4.48 0.27
CA ILE A 223 -16.18 -3.10 -0.10
C ILE A 223 -17.61 -3.03 -0.67
N CYS A 224 -17.92 -3.88 -1.65
CA CYS A 224 -19.24 -3.95 -2.27
C CYS A 224 -20.31 -4.53 -1.34
N GLU A 225 -19.98 -5.59 -0.60
CA GLU A 225 -20.88 -6.24 0.35
C GLU A 225 -21.37 -5.28 1.44
N GLU A 226 -20.48 -4.38 1.87
CA GLU A 226 -20.80 -3.30 2.82
C GLU A 226 -21.42 -2.06 2.14
N GLY A 227 -21.75 -2.14 0.83
CA GLY A 227 -22.43 -1.10 0.08
C GLY A 227 -21.59 0.13 -0.26
N PHE A 228 -20.26 0.00 -0.23
CA PHE A 228 -19.37 1.05 -0.73
C PHE A 228 -19.14 0.89 -2.24
N GLN A 229 -18.85 2.00 -2.90
CA GLN A 229 -18.34 1.97 -4.26
C GLN A 229 -16.88 1.52 -4.25
N PRO A 230 -16.48 0.54 -5.08
CA PRO A 230 -15.09 0.15 -5.24
C PRO A 230 -14.26 1.31 -5.81
N LEU A 231 -12.96 1.25 -5.60
CA LEU A 231 -12.05 2.22 -6.20
C LEU A 231 -12.02 2.04 -7.73
N PRO A 232 -11.74 3.09 -8.52
CA PRO A 232 -11.57 2.96 -9.96
C PRO A 232 -10.52 1.91 -10.34
N VAL A 233 -10.58 1.38 -11.57
CA VAL A 233 -9.58 0.44 -12.10
C VAL A 233 -8.18 1.07 -12.05
N TRP A 234 -7.18 0.30 -11.63
CA TRP A 234 -5.82 0.78 -11.41
C TRP A 234 -5.18 1.43 -12.66
N LYS A 235 -5.52 0.97 -13.86
CA LYS A 235 -5.03 1.60 -15.11
C LYS A 235 -5.53 3.03 -15.29
N ASN A 236 -6.79 3.27 -14.94
CA ASN A 236 -7.35 4.63 -14.94
C ASN A 236 -6.71 5.49 -13.83
N ALA A 237 -6.52 4.91 -12.65
CA ALA A 237 -5.83 5.59 -11.54
C ALA A 237 -4.40 5.99 -11.92
N LEU A 238 -3.68 5.10 -12.61
CA LEU A 238 -2.33 5.36 -13.12
C LEU A 238 -2.34 6.49 -14.16
N GLU A 239 -3.29 6.49 -15.11
CA GLU A 239 -3.41 7.56 -16.12
C GLU A 239 -3.59 8.94 -15.47
N ARG A 240 -4.52 9.05 -14.52
CA ARG A 240 -4.76 10.30 -13.78
C ARG A 240 -3.51 10.75 -13.00
N TYR A 241 -2.82 9.80 -12.37
CA TYR A 241 -1.59 10.10 -11.66
C TYR A 241 -0.46 10.55 -12.59
N LEU A 242 -0.27 9.89 -13.73
CA LEU A 242 0.75 10.28 -14.72
C LEU A 242 0.45 11.67 -15.30
N GLN A 243 -0.80 11.99 -15.61
CA GLN A 243 -1.19 13.34 -16.06
C GLN A 243 -0.78 14.40 -15.03
N GLU A 244 -1.02 14.16 -13.73
CA GLU A 244 -0.65 15.08 -12.66
C GLU A 244 0.87 15.25 -12.56
N VAL A 245 1.63 14.13 -12.47
CA VAL A 245 3.09 14.15 -12.24
C VAL A 245 3.85 14.67 -13.45
N LEU A 246 3.41 14.36 -14.67
CA LEU A 246 4.08 14.81 -15.89
C LEU A 246 3.78 16.28 -16.19
N ALA A 247 2.61 16.80 -15.81
CA ALA A 247 2.30 18.23 -15.92
C ALA A 247 3.21 19.07 -15.00
N GLU A 248 3.46 18.62 -13.77
CA GLU A 248 4.35 19.32 -12.83
C GLU A 248 5.82 19.36 -13.26
N ARG A 249 6.25 18.43 -14.13
CA ARG A 249 7.62 18.44 -14.68
C ARG A 249 7.83 19.46 -15.81
N LYS A 250 6.74 19.98 -16.37
CA LYS A 250 6.77 20.92 -17.50
C LYS A 250 6.61 22.38 -17.08
N GLY A 251 6.22 22.63 -15.84
CA GLY A 251 6.09 23.96 -15.22
C GLY A 251 7.27 24.27 -14.31
#